data_76f29f9220b8392dc08b373d3de94e0c
#
_entry.id   76f29f9220b8392dc08b373d3de94e0c
#
_cell.length_a   1.000
_cell.length_b   1.000
_cell.length_c   1.000
_cell.angle_alpha   90.00
_cell.angle_beta   90.00
_cell.angle_gamma   90.00
#
_symmetry.space_group_name_H-M   'P 1'
#
loop_
_entity.id
_entity.type
_entity.pdbx_description
1 polymer ?
#
loop_
_entity_poly.entity_id
_entity_poly.type
_entity_poly.pdbx_seq_one_letter_code
_entity_poly.pdbx_strand_id
1 'polypeptide(L)'
;CFILPFRPAQAKEAYEEIWTKEGSPLILNTQKIADALAVKTGWNVKIAMRYQFPSIKEAVESFKEEGINEIEVVSLYPQHAMSTTLSTALEVKRVVKKYYPELKLNFVDPFYNHPDYIKALSESIKPHLKKFDKLIFSYHGIPMRHIKKSDVHGSHCEGDISCCSSSNEAAHKCYRANCYHTSKLTADYLNLNSNDWMMTFQSRVSIISPDWLKPYTDKELNKMPDEGIKRVGVACPSFIADCLETLEEINMRGREDFLE
;
A
#
# COMPACT_ATOMS: atom_id res chain seq x y z
N CYS A 1 -3.70 19.26 22.13
CA CYS A 1 -3.69 18.55 20.83
C CYS A 1 -3.78 19.56 19.70
N PHE A 2 -2.65 20.05 19.18
CA PHE A 2 -2.61 21.09 18.12
C PHE A 2 -2.87 20.57 16.69
N ILE A 3 -3.01 19.27 16.49
CA ILE A 3 -3.17 18.64 15.16
C ILE A 3 -4.63 18.60 14.70
N LEU A 4 -5.55 18.40 15.64
CA LEU A 4 -6.97 18.19 15.34
C LEU A 4 -7.71 19.39 14.72
N PRO A 5 -7.39 20.67 15.01
CA PRO A 5 -8.15 21.79 14.46
C PRO A 5 -7.91 22.06 12.97
N PHE A 6 -6.73 21.71 12.43
CA PHE A 6 -6.32 22.10 11.06
C PHE A 6 -6.33 20.96 10.05
N ARG A 7 -6.12 19.73 10.48
CA ARG A 7 -6.09 18.56 9.60
C ARG A 7 -7.40 18.19 8.93
N PRO A 8 -8.58 18.32 9.60
CA PRO A 8 -9.84 17.95 8.95
C PRO A 8 -10.19 18.79 7.72
N ALA A 9 -9.84 20.09 7.71
CA ALA A 9 -10.13 20.96 6.59
C ALA A 9 -9.29 20.59 5.36
N GLN A 10 -7.98 20.46 5.51
CA GLN A 10 -7.09 20.06 4.42
C GLN A 10 -7.42 18.66 3.87
N ALA A 11 -7.69 17.70 4.78
CA ALA A 11 -8.11 16.37 4.35
C ALA A 11 -9.44 16.40 3.59
N LYS A 12 -10.40 17.25 4.02
CA LYS A 12 -11.67 17.41 3.35
C LYS A 12 -11.49 17.93 1.94
N GLU A 13 -10.72 19.01 1.74
CA GLU A 13 -10.41 19.58 0.43
C GLU A 13 -9.81 18.52 -0.50
N ALA A 14 -8.77 17.81 -0.07
CA ALA A 14 -8.12 16.78 -0.83
C ALA A 14 -9.07 15.60 -1.19
N TYR A 15 -9.99 15.24 -0.30
CA TYR A 15 -11.02 14.24 -0.61
C TYR A 15 -12.08 14.77 -1.59
N GLU A 16 -12.45 16.05 -1.51
CA GLU A 16 -13.42 16.67 -2.44
C GLU A 16 -12.91 16.64 -3.88
N GLU A 17 -11.60 16.79 -4.11
CA GLU A 17 -11.00 16.76 -5.44
C GLU A 17 -11.06 15.38 -6.13
N ILE A 18 -11.03 14.30 -5.35
CA ILE A 18 -11.05 12.93 -5.88
C ILE A 18 -12.42 12.25 -5.76
N TRP A 19 -13.36 12.86 -5.03
CA TRP A 19 -14.64 12.22 -4.76
C TRP A 19 -15.50 12.14 -6.01
N THR A 20 -15.99 10.94 -6.33
CA THR A 20 -16.85 10.73 -7.49
C THR A 20 -18.33 10.90 -7.12
N LYS A 21 -19.21 10.94 -8.13
CA LYS A 21 -20.67 10.94 -7.90
C LYS A 21 -21.15 9.67 -7.21
N GLU A 22 -20.44 8.56 -7.41
CA GLU A 22 -20.73 7.24 -6.84
C GLU A 22 -20.11 7.06 -5.45
N GLY A 23 -19.19 7.93 -5.02
CA GLY A 23 -18.56 7.89 -3.71
C GLY A 23 -17.02 7.82 -3.74
N SER A 24 -16.44 7.26 -2.68
CA SER A 24 -14.99 7.13 -2.51
C SER A 24 -14.36 6.22 -3.55
N PRO A 25 -13.33 6.68 -4.32
CA PRO A 25 -12.59 5.82 -5.25
C PRO A 25 -12.03 4.55 -4.59
N LEU A 26 -11.55 4.65 -3.36
CA LEU A 26 -11.04 3.49 -2.61
C LEU A 26 -12.11 2.40 -2.46
N ILE A 27 -13.32 2.77 -2.02
CA ILE A 27 -14.41 1.81 -1.82
C ILE A 27 -14.88 1.24 -3.16
N LEU A 28 -15.07 2.09 -4.16
CA LEU A 28 -15.54 1.68 -5.49
C LEU A 28 -14.56 0.71 -6.16
N ASN A 29 -13.27 1.00 -6.11
CA ASN A 29 -12.25 0.14 -6.71
C ASN A 29 -12.06 -1.15 -5.89
N THR A 30 -12.14 -1.09 -4.56
CA THR A 30 -12.12 -2.28 -3.72
C THR A 30 -13.32 -3.19 -4.02
N GLN A 31 -14.51 -2.61 -4.24
CA GLN A 31 -15.70 -3.38 -4.63
C GLN A 31 -15.52 -4.04 -6.00
N LYS A 32 -14.96 -3.35 -7.00
CA LYS A 32 -14.66 -3.95 -8.32
C LYS A 32 -13.71 -5.16 -8.21
N ILE A 33 -12.72 -5.08 -7.31
CA ILE A 33 -11.79 -6.19 -7.04
C ILE A 33 -12.57 -7.36 -6.43
N ALA A 34 -13.43 -7.11 -5.45
CA ALA A 34 -14.24 -8.13 -4.81
C ALA A 34 -15.20 -8.81 -5.80
N ASP A 35 -15.86 -8.02 -6.65
CA ASP A 35 -16.78 -8.53 -7.68
C ASP A 35 -16.03 -9.42 -8.70
N ALA A 36 -14.86 -8.98 -9.16
CA ALA A 36 -14.02 -9.75 -10.07
C ALA A 36 -13.52 -11.06 -9.43
N LEU A 37 -13.16 -11.01 -8.15
CA LEU A 37 -12.75 -12.18 -7.38
C LEU A 37 -13.94 -13.16 -7.23
N ALA A 38 -15.12 -12.66 -6.87
CA ALA A 38 -16.32 -13.47 -6.74
C ALA A 38 -16.66 -14.19 -8.06
N VAL A 39 -16.62 -13.49 -9.19
CA VAL A 39 -16.85 -14.08 -10.53
C VAL A 39 -15.80 -15.15 -10.84
N LYS A 40 -14.54 -14.89 -10.54
CA LYS A 40 -13.44 -15.81 -10.87
C LYS A 40 -13.42 -17.08 -10.01
N THR A 41 -13.80 -16.97 -8.75
CA THR A 41 -13.71 -18.07 -7.77
C THR A 41 -15.05 -18.76 -7.52
N GLY A 42 -16.18 -18.08 -7.79
CA GLY A 42 -17.50 -18.52 -7.33
C GLY A 42 -17.73 -18.32 -5.83
N TRP A 43 -16.85 -17.64 -5.13
CA TRP A 43 -16.93 -17.43 -3.69
C TRP A 43 -17.83 -16.24 -3.35
N ASN A 44 -18.39 -16.28 -2.15
CA ASN A 44 -19.05 -15.14 -1.55
C ASN A 44 -17.98 -14.17 -1.01
N VAL A 45 -17.78 -13.06 -1.67
CA VAL A 45 -16.76 -12.07 -1.34
C VAL A 45 -17.41 -10.82 -0.80
N LYS A 46 -16.94 -10.36 0.37
CA LYS A 46 -17.38 -9.12 1.00
C LYS A 46 -16.20 -8.22 1.24
N ILE A 47 -16.38 -6.92 1.00
CA ILE A 47 -15.37 -5.93 1.37
C ILE A 47 -15.58 -5.47 2.82
N ALA A 48 -14.49 -5.14 3.49
CA ALA A 48 -14.52 -4.53 4.81
C ALA A 48 -13.33 -3.59 4.99
N MET A 49 -13.59 -2.43 5.57
CA MET A 49 -12.60 -1.41 5.85
C MET A 49 -12.06 -1.56 7.27
N ARG A 50 -10.75 -1.37 7.45
CA ARG A 50 -10.11 -1.35 8.77
C ARG A 50 -10.66 -0.22 9.64
N TYR A 51 -11.01 0.88 9.01
CA TYR A 51 -11.63 2.06 9.62
C TYR A 51 -12.85 2.47 8.81
N GLN A 52 -13.89 2.96 9.49
CA GLN A 52 -15.16 3.41 8.90
C GLN A 52 -15.98 2.27 8.25
N PHE A 53 -16.66 2.54 7.17
CA PHE A 53 -17.62 1.64 6.51
C PHE A 53 -17.22 1.30 5.07
N PRO A 54 -17.62 0.10 4.57
CA PRO A 54 -18.27 -1.00 5.32
C PRO A 54 -17.33 -1.56 6.39
N SER A 55 -17.86 -1.86 7.58
CA SER A 55 -17.04 -2.27 8.71
C SER A 55 -16.75 -3.78 8.71
N ILE A 56 -15.64 -4.18 9.35
CA ILE A 56 -15.32 -5.60 9.58
C ILE A 56 -16.46 -6.28 10.38
N LYS A 57 -17.10 -5.56 11.30
CA LYS A 57 -18.22 -6.08 12.07
C LYS A 57 -19.40 -6.45 11.18
N GLU A 58 -19.83 -5.56 10.29
CA GLU A 58 -20.95 -5.81 9.38
C GLU A 58 -20.67 -7.00 8.45
N ALA A 59 -19.45 -7.13 7.92
CA ALA A 59 -19.07 -8.27 7.10
C ALA A 59 -19.14 -9.60 7.89
N VAL A 60 -18.64 -9.62 9.12
CA VAL A 60 -18.68 -10.81 9.99
C VAL A 60 -20.11 -11.19 10.37
N GLU A 61 -20.95 -10.22 10.71
CA GLU A 61 -22.37 -10.45 11.03
C GLU A 61 -23.13 -10.99 9.79
N SER A 62 -22.86 -10.45 8.60
CA SER A 62 -23.46 -10.94 7.36
C SER A 62 -23.04 -12.39 7.03
N PHE A 63 -21.78 -12.77 7.22
CA PHE A 63 -21.37 -14.16 7.07
C PHE A 63 -22.06 -15.10 8.07
N LYS A 64 -22.28 -14.62 9.30
CA LYS A 64 -23.01 -15.38 10.32
C LYS A 64 -24.46 -15.61 9.91
N GLU A 65 -25.15 -14.57 9.44
CA GLU A 65 -26.55 -14.65 8.98
C GLU A 65 -26.70 -15.60 7.78
N GLU A 66 -25.68 -15.69 6.94
CA GLU A 66 -25.64 -16.59 5.79
C GLU A 66 -25.19 -18.02 6.14
N GLY A 67 -24.87 -18.29 7.39
CA GLY A 67 -24.42 -19.62 7.84
C GLY A 67 -23.01 -20.00 7.39
N ILE A 68 -22.20 -19.03 6.98
CA ILE A 68 -20.80 -19.25 6.56
C ILE A 68 -19.97 -19.42 7.83
N ASN A 69 -19.22 -20.52 7.94
CA ASN A 69 -18.46 -20.90 9.14
C ASN A 69 -16.94 -20.88 8.95
N GLU A 70 -16.45 -20.56 7.74
CA GLU A 70 -15.04 -20.45 7.42
C GLU A 70 -14.83 -19.38 6.33
N ILE A 71 -13.87 -18.49 6.53
CA ILE A 71 -13.54 -17.43 5.58
C ILE A 71 -12.03 -17.29 5.38
N GLU A 72 -11.67 -16.87 4.15
CA GLU A 72 -10.34 -16.36 3.83
C GLU A 72 -10.32 -14.84 3.97
N VAL A 73 -9.35 -14.32 4.71
CA VAL A 73 -9.15 -12.87 4.90
C VAL A 73 -7.98 -12.42 4.06
N VAL A 74 -8.26 -11.62 3.04
CA VAL A 74 -7.26 -11.03 2.16
C VAL A 74 -7.10 -9.55 2.52
N SER A 75 -5.94 -9.17 3.05
CA SER A 75 -5.58 -7.77 3.27
C SER A 75 -5.03 -7.19 1.96
N LEU A 76 -5.67 -6.14 1.42
CA LEU A 76 -5.20 -5.49 0.19
C LEU A 76 -3.97 -4.60 0.43
N TYR A 77 -3.06 -5.05 1.29
CA TYR A 77 -1.74 -4.49 1.56
C TYR A 77 -0.69 -5.54 1.19
N PRO A 78 -0.08 -5.45 0.00
CA PRO A 78 0.86 -6.48 -0.47
C PRO A 78 2.08 -6.63 0.44
N GLN A 79 2.59 -5.51 1.00
CA GLN A 79 3.75 -5.47 1.87
C GLN A 79 3.34 -5.57 3.34
N HIS A 80 4.10 -6.35 4.13
CA HIS A 80 3.85 -6.49 5.55
C HIS A 80 4.16 -5.21 6.32
N ALA A 81 3.20 -4.73 7.12
CA ALA A 81 3.45 -3.69 8.11
C ALA A 81 2.60 -3.91 9.37
N MET A 82 3.15 -3.52 10.52
CA MET A 82 2.42 -3.59 11.80
C MET A 82 1.17 -2.69 11.79
N SER A 83 1.24 -1.55 11.09
CA SER A 83 0.15 -0.57 11.00
C SER A 83 -0.96 -0.96 10.01
N THR A 84 -0.71 -1.92 9.11
CA THR A 84 -1.66 -2.36 8.08
C THR A 84 -2.04 -3.83 8.25
N THR A 85 -1.28 -4.77 7.70
CA THR A 85 -1.60 -6.21 7.71
C THR A 85 -1.82 -6.75 9.12
N LEU A 86 -0.89 -6.48 10.05
CA LEU A 86 -1.01 -6.97 11.43
C LEU A 86 -2.20 -6.31 12.16
N SER A 87 -2.34 -4.98 12.05
CA SER A 87 -3.45 -4.24 12.67
C SER A 87 -4.81 -4.74 12.15
N THR A 88 -4.91 -5.02 10.85
CA THR A 88 -6.14 -5.56 10.24
C THR A 88 -6.42 -6.97 10.75
N ALA A 89 -5.44 -7.86 10.75
CA ALA A 89 -5.62 -9.22 11.24
C ALA A 89 -6.05 -9.27 12.72
N LEU A 90 -5.44 -8.42 13.56
CA LEU A 90 -5.82 -8.31 14.97
C LEU A 90 -7.25 -7.80 15.16
N GLU A 91 -7.68 -6.83 14.35
CA GLU A 91 -9.05 -6.33 14.42
C GLU A 91 -10.07 -7.35 13.94
N VAL A 92 -9.81 -8.06 12.84
CA VAL A 92 -10.67 -9.16 12.39
C VAL A 92 -10.82 -10.21 13.49
N LYS A 93 -9.72 -10.67 14.08
CA LYS A 93 -9.73 -11.63 15.20
C LYS A 93 -10.53 -11.11 16.39
N ARG A 94 -10.38 -9.82 16.73
CA ARG A 94 -11.13 -9.20 17.85
C ARG A 94 -12.64 -9.17 17.58
N VAL A 95 -13.03 -8.79 16.37
CA VAL A 95 -14.44 -8.72 15.96
C VAL A 95 -15.05 -10.13 15.93
N VAL A 96 -14.37 -11.08 15.30
CA VAL A 96 -14.86 -12.47 15.23
C VAL A 96 -15.00 -13.07 16.62
N LYS A 97 -14.01 -12.93 17.49
CA LYS A 97 -14.09 -13.41 18.89
C LYS A 97 -15.31 -12.85 19.63
N LYS A 98 -15.73 -11.62 19.30
CA LYS A 98 -16.85 -10.96 19.98
C LYS A 98 -18.21 -11.30 19.38
N TYR A 99 -18.32 -11.41 18.06
CA TYR A 99 -19.63 -11.46 17.38
C TYR A 99 -19.93 -12.81 16.73
N TYR A 100 -18.90 -13.58 16.37
CA TYR A 100 -19.04 -14.89 15.74
C TYR A 100 -17.83 -15.80 16.09
N PRO A 101 -17.66 -16.23 17.35
CA PRO A 101 -16.48 -16.94 17.82
C PRO A 101 -16.26 -18.31 17.16
N GLU A 102 -17.28 -18.90 16.55
CA GLU A 102 -17.22 -20.19 15.83
C GLU A 102 -16.67 -20.04 14.41
N LEU A 103 -16.60 -18.81 13.87
CA LEU A 103 -16.09 -18.55 12.53
C LEU A 103 -14.59 -18.85 12.46
N LYS A 104 -14.23 -19.76 11.58
CA LYS A 104 -12.83 -20.07 11.30
C LYS A 104 -12.23 -19.02 10.38
N LEU A 105 -11.03 -18.58 10.73
CA LEU A 105 -10.29 -17.55 10.02
C LEU A 105 -9.02 -18.11 9.43
N ASN A 106 -8.89 -18.01 8.11
CA ASN A 106 -7.65 -18.17 7.39
C ASN A 106 -7.18 -16.79 6.91
N PHE A 107 -5.89 -16.52 6.98
CA PHE A 107 -5.32 -15.24 6.54
C PHE A 107 -4.35 -15.50 5.40
N VAL A 108 -4.55 -14.77 4.32
CA VAL A 108 -3.58 -14.75 3.23
C VAL A 108 -2.36 -13.94 3.67
N ASP A 109 -1.18 -14.52 3.51
CA ASP A 109 0.08 -13.86 3.84
C ASP A 109 0.31 -12.63 2.92
N PRO A 110 1.14 -11.67 3.36
CA PRO A 110 1.60 -10.58 2.52
C PRO A 110 2.19 -11.12 1.20
N PHE A 111 1.69 -10.60 0.09
CA PHE A 111 1.97 -11.14 -1.26
C PHE A 111 2.92 -10.26 -2.07
N TYR A 112 3.75 -9.46 -1.41
CA TYR A 112 4.67 -8.48 -1.98
C TYR A 112 5.61 -9.02 -3.06
N ASN A 113 5.91 -10.31 -3.04
CA ASN A 113 6.79 -11.01 -3.99
C ASN A 113 6.07 -12.14 -4.74
N HIS A 114 4.73 -12.23 -4.63
CA HIS A 114 3.99 -13.30 -5.31
C HIS A 114 4.11 -13.12 -6.84
N PRO A 115 4.46 -14.17 -7.60
CA PRO A 115 4.71 -14.04 -9.05
C PRO A 115 3.56 -13.42 -9.83
N ASP A 116 2.32 -13.77 -9.52
CA ASP A 116 1.15 -13.22 -10.22
C ASP A 116 0.92 -11.74 -9.89
N TYR A 117 1.21 -11.32 -8.64
CA TYR A 117 1.16 -9.92 -8.26
C TYR A 117 2.23 -9.10 -9.00
N ILE A 118 3.47 -9.58 -9.01
CA ILE A 118 4.58 -8.96 -9.74
C ILE A 118 4.26 -8.88 -11.25
N LYS A 119 3.73 -9.96 -11.82
CA LYS A 119 3.30 -9.98 -13.22
C LYS A 119 2.21 -8.95 -13.48
N ALA A 120 1.14 -8.90 -12.68
CA ALA A 120 0.04 -7.96 -12.84
C ALA A 120 0.52 -6.51 -12.76
N LEU A 121 1.35 -6.17 -11.75
CA LEU A 121 1.98 -4.87 -11.61
C LEU A 121 2.85 -4.53 -12.82
N SER A 122 3.68 -5.46 -13.26
CA SER A 122 4.56 -5.26 -14.41
C SER A 122 3.77 -5.03 -15.70
N GLU A 123 2.75 -5.84 -15.95
CA GLU A 123 1.92 -5.71 -17.16
C GLU A 123 1.12 -4.39 -17.16
N SER A 124 0.76 -3.83 -16.01
CA SER A 124 0.13 -2.50 -15.92
C SER A 124 1.12 -1.36 -16.27
N ILE A 125 2.41 -1.51 -15.96
CA ILE A 125 3.45 -0.51 -16.25
C ILE A 125 3.94 -0.61 -17.70
N LYS A 126 4.05 -1.81 -18.23
CA LYS A 126 4.67 -2.13 -19.53
C LYS A 126 4.20 -1.29 -20.72
N PRO A 127 2.90 -0.97 -20.90
CA PRO A 127 2.44 -0.10 -21.99
C PRO A 127 2.96 1.33 -21.93
N HIS A 128 3.52 1.73 -20.79
CA HIS A 128 3.99 3.08 -20.52
C HIS A 128 5.51 3.24 -20.53
N LEU A 129 6.29 2.14 -20.64
CA LEU A 129 7.77 2.16 -20.55
C LEU A 129 8.44 3.19 -21.47
N LYS A 130 7.90 3.41 -22.68
CA LYS A 130 8.45 4.41 -23.62
C LYS A 130 8.07 5.84 -23.31
N LYS A 131 7.20 6.07 -22.32
CA LYS A 131 6.67 7.40 -21.99
C LYS A 131 7.45 8.12 -20.89
N PHE A 132 8.38 7.46 -20.24
CA PHE A 132 9.20 8.03 -19.16
C PHE A 132 10.68 7.65 -19.30
N ASP A 133 11.50 8.46 -18.70
CA ASP A 133 12.96 8.29 -18.67
C ASP A 133 13.40 7.58 -17.37
N LYS A 134 12.58 7.70 -16.31
CA LYS A 134 12.78 7.06 -15.01
C LYS A 134 11.47 6.60 -14.40
N LEU A 135 11.50 5.43 -13.75
CA LEU A 135 10.36 4.88 -13.01
C LEU A 135 10.59 5.04 -11.50
N ILE A 136 9.62 5.62 -10.81
CA ILE A 136 9.55 5.65 -9.35
C ILE A 136 8.55 4.60 -8.87
N PHE A 137 8.99 3.72 -7.97
CA PHE A 137 8.09 2.91 -7.15
C PHE A 137 7.87 3.64 -5.83
N SER A 138 6.73 4.33 -5.71
CA SER A 138 6.37 5.11 -4.53
C SER A 138 5.50 4.29 -3.58
N TYR A 139 5.91 4.19 -2.33
CA TYR A 139 5.22 3.46 -1.27
C TYR A 139 4.77 4.41 -0.17
N HIS A 140 3.73 4.05 0.59
CA HIS A 140 3.38 4.83 1.77
C HIS A 140 4.53 4.77 2.78
N GLY A 141 5.04 5.92 3.19
CA GLY A 141 6.08 6.01 4.22
C GLY A 141 5.56 5.54 5.58
N ILE A 142 6.46 4.97 6.38
CA ILE A 142 6.22 4.70 7.79
C ILE A 142 7.39 5.19 8.63
N PRO A 143 7.18 5.51 9.93
CA PRO A 143 8.27 5.91 10.81
C PRO A 143 9.33 4.82 10.96
N MET A 144 10.61 5.17 10.93
CA MET A 144 11.75 4.25 11.12
C MET A 144 11.64 3.40 12.39
N ARG A 145 11.04 3.95 13.46
CA ARG A 145 10.76 3.17 14.68
C ARG A 145 9.88 1.94 14.45
N HIS A 146 9.01 1.95 13.42
CA HIS A 146 8.18 0.78 13.07
C HIS A 146 9.04 -0.31 12.42
N ILE A 147 10.00 0.07 11.57
CA ILE A 147 10.97 -0.86 10.99
C ILE A 147 11.79 -1.53 12.09
N LYS A 148 12.40 -0.73 12.98
CA LYS A 148 13.20 -1.25 14.10
C LYS A 148 12.38 -2.17 15.01
N LYS A 149 11.12 -1.84 15.25
CA LYS A 149 10.22 -2.65 16.09
C LYS A 149 9.81 -3.97 15.42
N SER A 150 9.77 -4.02 14.09
CA SER A 150 9.46 -5.25 13.34
C SER A 150 10.67 -6.15 13.12
N ASP A 151 11.88 -5.68 13.43
CA ASP A 151 13.11 -6.47 13.35
C ASP A 151 13.13 -7.52 14.47
N VAL A 152 12.85 -8.76 14.09
CA VAL A 152 12.75 -9.91 15.02
C VAL A 152 14.07 -10.26 15.72
N HIS A 153 15.21 -9.84 15.15
CA HIS A 153 16.54 -10.06 15.71
C HIS A 153 17.10 -8.84 16.43
N GLY A 154 16.48 -7.66 16.25
CA GLY A 154 16.92 -6.38 16.86
C GLY A 154 18.24 -5.83 16.32
N SER A 155 18.86 -6.49 15.35
CA SER A 155 20.18 -6.16 14.79
C SER A 155 20.29 -6.31 13.28
N HIS A 156 19.19 -6.65 12.60
CA HIS A 156 19.22 -6.87 11.16
C HIS A 156 19.12 -5.56 10.35
N CYS A 157 18.36 -4.59 10.87
CA CYS A 157 18.13 -3.34 10.15
C CYS A 157 19.31 -2.38 10.29
N GLU A 158 20.10 -2.21 9.23
CA GLU A 158 21.23 -1.29 9.16
C GLU A 158 20.81 0.17 8.85
N GLY A 159 19.53 0.41 8.61
CA GLY A 159 18.98 1.74 8.35
C GLY A 159 19.09 2.21 6.90
N ASP A 160 19.84 1.50 6.07
CA ASP A 160 19.99 1.75 4.63
C ASP A 160 19.35 0.64 3.78
N ILE A 161 19.63 0.62 2.48
CA ILE A 161 19.04 -0.35 1.55
C ILE A 161 19.78 -1.69 1.53
N SER A 162 20.99 -1.77 2.07
CA SER A 162 21.84 -2.97 1.99
C SER A 162 21.17 -4.20 2.60
N CYS A 163 20.58 -4.05 3.80
CA CYS A 163 19.87 -5.13 4.46
C CYS A 163 18.54 -5.49 3.78
N CYS A 164 17.96 -4.58 2.96
CA CYS A 164 16.68 -4.83 2.29
C CYS A 164 16.76 -5.86 1.17
N SER A 165 17.93 -6.12 0.62
CA SER A 165 18.14 -7.14 -0.42
C SER A 165 18.18 -8.57 0.14
N SER A 166 18.23 -8.72 1.44
CA SER A 166 18.21 -10.02 2.12
C SER A 166 16.87 -10.73 1.94
N SER A 167 16.89 -12.06 1.93
CA SER A 167 15.71 -12.93 1.86
C SER A 167 15.49 -13.75 3.14
N ASN A 168 16.08 -13.32 4.26
CA ASN A 168 15.92 -13.99 5.54
C ASN A 168 14.59 -13.66 6.24
N GLU A 169 14.32 -14.28 7.40
CA GLU A 169 13.08 -14.07 8.14
C GLU A 169 12.83 -12.60 8.53
N ALA A 170 13.88 -11.86 8.90
CA ALA A 170 13.76 -10.45 9.24
C ALA A 170 13.32 -9.61 8.03
N ALA A 171 13.84 -9.90 6.84
CA ALA A 171 13.44 -9.24 5.60
C ALA A 171 11.96 -9.53 5.26
N HIS A 172 11.48 -10.75 5.45
CA HIS A 172 10.07 -11.10 5.22
C HIS A 172 9.11 -10.30 6.11
N LYS A 173 9.52 -9.94 7.31
CA LYS A 173 8.75 -9.13 8.26
C LYS A 173 9.04 -7.63 8.18
N CYS A 174 10.01 -7.22 7.37
CA CYS A 174 10.40 -5.84 7.20
C CYS A 174 9.66 -5.17 6.03
N TYR A 175 8.86 -4.14 6.32
CA TYR A 175 8.12 -3.39 5.31
C TYR A 175 9.03 -2.84 4.19
N ARG A 176 10.16 -2.22 4.57
CA ARG A 176 11.10 -1.65 3.59
C ARG A 176 11.70 -2.70 2.67
N ALA A 177 12.06 -3.87 3.22
CA ALA A 177 12.55 -4.99 2.44
C ALA A 177 11.47 -5.52 1.49
N ASN A 178 10.22 -5.64 1.94
CA ASN A 178 9.11 -6.05 1.08
C ASN A 178 8.89 -5.05 -0.08
N CYS A 179 8.95 -3.74 0.19
CA CYS A 179 8.90 -2.71 -0.86
C CYS A 179 10.05 -2.86 -1.86
N TYR A 180 11.28 -3.07 -1.36
CA TYR A 180 12.45 -3.28 -2.20
C TYR A 180 12.29 -4.52 -3.09
N HIS A 181 11.87 -5.66 -2.54
CA HIS A 181 11.67 -6.89 -3.31
C HIS A 181 10.58 -6.71 -4.38
N THR A 182 9.45 -6.07 -4.04
CA THR A 182 8.42 -5.75 -5.04
C THR A 182 9.00 -4.92 -6.19
N SER A 183 9.72 -3.84 -5.86
CA SER A 183 10.33 -2.95 -6.86
C SER A 183 11.34 -3.68 -7.73
N LYS A 184 12.26 -4.43 -7.10
CA LYS A 184 13.33 -5.17 -7.80
C LYS A 184 12.75 -6.23 -8.74
N LEU A 185 11.83 -7.07 -8.26
CA LEU A 185 11.20 -8.11 -9.06
C LEU A 185 10.40 -7.52 -10.23
N THR A 186 9.73 -6.40 -10.02
CA THR A 186 9.01 -5.69 -11.09
C THR A 186 9.99 -5.10 -12.12
N ALA A 187 11.06 -4.46 -11.66
CA ALA A 187 12.10 -3.92 -12.54
C ALA A 187 12.76 -5.03 -13.36
N ASP A 188 13.06 -6.17 -12.76
CA ASP A 188 13.61 -7.33 -13.45
C ASP A 188 12.66 -7.89 -14.51
N TYR A 189 11.38 -8.03 -14.17
CA TYR A 189 10.35 -8.47 -15.13
C TYR A 189 10.25 -7.53 -16.34
N LEU A 190 10.40 -6.22 -16.10
CA LEU A 190 10.37 -5.18 -17.15
C LEU A 190 11.72 -4.99 -17.87
N ASN A 191 12.77 -5.71 -17.49
CA ASN A 191 14.13 -5.57 -17.99
C ASN A 191 14.70 -4.15 -17.84
N LEU A 192 14.41 -3.48 -16.71
CA LEU A 192 14.94 -2.16 -16.38
C LEU A 192 16.34 -2.28 -15.78
N ASN A 193 17.25 -1.38 -16.16
CA ASN A 193 18.57 -1.28 -15.51
C ASN A 193 18.44 -0.60 -14.15
N SER A 194 19.45 -0.75 -13.30
CA SER A 194 19.45 -0.18 -11.95
C SER A 194 19.30 1.35 -11.91
N ASN A 195 19.71 2.03 -12.98
CA ASN A 195 19.59 3.49 -13.09
C ASN A 195 18.22 3.96 -13.61
N ASP A 196 17.41 3.06 -14.15
CA ASP A 196 16.13 3.40 -14.79
C ASP A 196 14.98 3.47 -13.79
N TRP A 197 15.19 3.05 -12.55
CA TRP A 197 14.18 3.06 -11.52
C TRP A 197 14.73 3.42 -10.14
N MET A 198 13.82 3.79 -9.23
CA MET A 198 14.12 3.96 -7.81
C MET A 198 12.89 3.67 -6.95
N MET A 199 13.15 3.36 -5.68
CA MET A 199 12.12 3.20 -4.65
C MET A 199 12.09 4.45 -3.75
N THR A 200 10.89 4.99 -3.53
CA THR A 200 10.67 6.17 -2.69
C THR A 200 9.50 5.97 -1.74
N PHE A 201 9.31 6.92 -0.80
CA PHE A 201 8.25 6.88 0.19
C PHE A 201 7.50 8.21 0.24
N GLN A 202 6.17 8.13 0.16
CA GLN A 202 5.22 9.24 0.18
C GLN A 202 4.46 9.36 1.51
N SER A 203 3.56 10.31 1.63
CA SER A 203 2.56 10.44 2.71
C SER A 203 3.16 10.57 4.12
N ARG A 204 4.36 11.17 4.24
CA ARG A 204 4.96 11.37 5.56
C ARG A 204 4.20 12.41 6.38
N VAL A 205 4.12 12.18 7.69
CA VAL A 205 3.56 13.12 8.66
C VAL A 205 4.69 13.65 9.55
N SER A 206 5.38 14.67 9.07
CA SER A 206 6.59 15.24 9.71
C SER A 206 6.36 15.78 11.12
N ILE A 207 5.15 16.24 11.44
CA ILE A 207 4.80 16.80 12.76
C ILE A 207 4.78 15.72 13.86
N ILE A 208 4.47 14.46 13.50
CA ILE A 208 4.30 13.36 14.46
C ILE A 208 5.63 12.65 14.72
N SER A 209 6.47 12.54 13.71
CA SER A 209 7.77 11.88 13.79
C SER A 209 8.70 12.44 12.73
N PRO A 210 9.90 12.94 13.11
CA PRO A 210 10.83 13.49 12.13
C PRO A 210 11.53 12.43 11.28
N ASP A 211 11.55 11.17 11.73
CA ASP A 211 12.31 10.09 11.09
C ASP A 211 11.39 9.06 10.44
N TRP A 212 11.10 9.31 9.16
CA TRP A 212 10.34 8.43 8.28
C TRP A 212 11.25 7.76 7.25
N LEU A 213 10.77 6.67 6.65
CA LEU A 213 11.47 6.00 5.55
C LEU A 213 11.81 6.97 4.42
N LYS A 214 13.01 6.85 3.91
CA LYS A 214 13.60 7.66 2.84
C LYS A 214 14.02 6.75 1.66
N PRO A 215 14.21 7.32 0.45
CA PRO A 215 14.04 8.73 0.05
C PRO A 215 12.56 9.15 -0.02
N TYR A 216 12.28 10.45 0.09
CA TYR A 216 10.92 10.99 0.04
C TYR A 216 10.50 11.30 -1.41
N THR A 217 9.32 10.84 -1.82
CA THR A 217 8.84 10.97 -3.21
C THR A 217 8.79 12.41 -3.68
N ASP A 218 8.20 13.32 -2.90
CA ASP A 218 8.13 14.75 -3.21
C ASP A 218 9.51 15.38 -3.42
N LYS A 219 10.50 15.01 -2.59
CA LYS A 219 11.85 15.54 -2.71
C LYS A 219 12.61 15.01 -3.91
N GLU A 220 12.37 13.76 -4.29
CA GLU A 220 13.01 13.18 -5.46
C GLU A 220 12.38 13.73 -6.75
N LEU A 221 11.04 13.91 -6.80
CA LEU A 221 10.37 14.53 -7.94
C LEU A 221 10.90 15.95 -8.20
N ASN A 222 11.05 16.77 -7.16
CA ASN A 222 11.57 18.13 -7.28
C ASN A 222 13.03 18.24 -7.76
N LYS A 223 13.84 17.20 -7.56
CA LYS A 223 15.25 17.20 -8.01
C LYS A 223 15.44 16.72 -9.44
N MET A 224 14.56 15.84 -9.91
CA MET A 224 14.73 15.14 -11.19
C MET A 224 14.84 16.08 -12.40
N PRO A 225 14.13 17.21 -12.52
CA PRO A 225 14.31 18.15 -13.61
C PRO A 225 15.73 18.71 -13.67
N ASP A 226 16.34 19.04 -12.53
CA ASP A 226 17.72 19.54 -12.43
C ASP A 226 18.74 18.44 -12.82
N GLU A 227 18.42 17.18 -12.65
CA GLU A 227 19.20 16.02 -13.08
C GLU A 227 19.01 15.69 -14.57
N GLY A 228 18.20 16.48 -15.29
CA GLY A 228 17.93 16.31 -16.71
C GLY A 228 16.86 15.26 -17.04
N ILE A 229 16.15 14.75 -16.05
CA ILE A 229 15.04 13.79 -16.22
C ILE A 229 13.79 14.60 -16.59
N LYS A 230 13.26 14.36 -17.79
CA LYS A 230 12.14 15.14 -18.33
C LYS A 230 10.78 14.46 -18.19
N ARG A 231 10.80 13.14 -18.00
CA ARG A 231 9.56 12.33 -17.94
C ARG A 231 9.73 11.28 -16.87
N VAL A 232 8.84 11.30 -15.89
CA VAL A 232 8.84 10.33 -14.79
C VAL A 232 7.57 9.51 -14.83
N GLY A 233 7.71 8.19 -14.73
CA GLY A 233 6.62 7.29 -14.42
C GLY A 233 6.58 7.04 -12.91
N VAL A 234 5.39 7.09 -12.29
CA VAL A 234 5.23 6.73 -10.89
C VAL A 234 4.26 5.57 -10.77
N ALA A 235 4.70 4.49 -10.15
CA ALA A 235 3.86 3.36 -9.74
C ALA A 235 3.76 3.32 -8.22
N CYS A 236 2.58 2.99 -7.69
CA CYS A 236 2.30 2.98 -6.26
C CYS A 236 1.94 1.56 -5.77
N PRO A 237 2.90 0.63 -5.65
CA PRO A 237 2.59 -0.80 -5.45
C PRO A 237 1.96 -1.15 -4.10
N SER A 238 2.00 -0.28 -3.09
CA SER A 238 1.28 -0.50 -1.83
C SER A 238 -0.23 -0.33 -1.94
N PHE A 239 -0.70 0.27 -3.04
CA PHE A 239 -2.08 0.68 -3.23
C PHE A 239 -2.71 -0.16 -4.34
N ILE A 240 -3.41 -1.22 -3.96
CA ILE A 240 -4.10 -2.12 -4.91
C ILE A 240 -5.35 -1.45 -5.50
N ALA A 241 -5.93 -0.51 -4.78
CA ALA A 241 -7.03 0.32 -5.23
C ALA A 241 -6.63 1.79 -5.15
N ASP A 242 -6.98 2.58 -6.17
CA ASP A 242 -6.75 4.02 -6.15
C ASP A 242 -7.46 4.67 -4.97
N CYS A 243 -6.77 5.61 -4.35
CA CYS A 243 -7.18 6.31 -3.13
C CYS A 243 -6.61 7.73 -3.11
N LEU A 244 -6.70 8.42 -2.00
CA LEU A 244 -6.20 9.78 -1.83
C LEU A 244 -4.70 9.88 -2.18
N GLU A 245 -3.93 8.91 -1.70
CA GLU A 245 -2.48 8.87 -1.85
C GLU A 245 -2.01 8.65 -3.29
N THR A 246 -2.83 8.02 -4.14
CA THR A 246 -2.48 7.82 -5.56
C THR A 246 -3.05 8.92 -6.45
N LEU A 247 -4.28 9.36 -6.20
CA LEU A 247 -5.00 10.30 -7.05
C LEU A 247 -4.64 11.75 -6.73
N GLU A 248 -4.69 12.15 -5.47
CA GLU A 248 -4.40 13.53 -5.08
C GLU A 248 -2.90 13.73 -4.84
N GLU A 249 -2.29 12.93 -3.93
CA GLU A 249 -0.90 13.18 -3.55
C GLU A 249 0.10 12.96 -4.71
N ILE A 250 -0.06 11.88 -5.48
CA ILE A 250 0.89 11.57 -6.58
C ILE A 250 0.42 12.17 -7.91
N ASN A 251 -0.82 11.91 -8.33
CA ASN A 251 -1.24 12.30 -9.68
C ASN A 251 -1.53 13.80 -9.81
N MET A 252 -1.92 14.48 -8.72
CA MET A 252 -2.14 15.93 -8.73
C MET A 252 -0.91 16.68 -8.19
N ARG A 253 -0.67 16.69 -6.89
CA ARG A 253 0.46 17.42 -6.26
C ARG A 253 1.83 16.97 -6.75
N GLY A 254 2.10 15.67 -6.76
CA GLY A 254 3.40 15.16 -7.21
C GLY A 254 3.69 15.48 -8.67
N ARG A 255 2.65 15.59 -9.50
CA ARG A 255 2.78 16.07 -10.87
C ARG A 255 3.11 17.57 -10.92
N GLU A 256 2.46 18.38 -10.10
CA GLU A 256 2.75 19.82 -9.98
C GLU A 256 4.18 20.01 -9.50
N ASP A 257 4.58 19.38 -8.41
CA ASP A 257 5.94 19.41 -7.85
C ASP A 257 7.04 19.09 -8.90
N PHE A 258 6.74 18.19 -9.86
CA PHE A 258 7.69 17.83 -10.92
C PHE A 258 7.72 18.85 -12.07
N LEU A 259 6.62 19.55 -12.33
CA LEU A 259 6.49 20.46 -13.48
C LEU A 259 6.93 21.91 -13.15
N GLU A 260 7.00 22.29 -11.86
CA GLU A 260 7.52 23.58 -11.40
C GLU A 260 9.07 23.64 -11.47
#